data_2e03285f3ff8ddab341dbd7487d8e1d8
#
_entry.id   2e03285f3ff8ddab341dbd7487d8e1d8
#
_cell.length_a   1.000
_cell.length_b   1.000
_cell.length_c   1.000
_cell.angle_alpha   90.00
_cell.angle_beta   90.00
_cell.angle_gamma   90.00
#
_symmetry.space_group_name_H-M   'P 1'
#
loop_
_entity.id
_entity.type
_entity.pdbx_description
1 polymer ?
#
loop_
_entity_poly.entity_id
_entity_poly.type
_entity_poly.pdbx_seq_one_letter_code
_entity_poly.pdbx_strand_id
1 'polypeptide(L)'
;MATYRIGIGSFNLKDGAVGLGTESSGLGNLKVEGTVKTTDLDVSGVSTFTRYAGFVADDLNIVRDTSLTGEHSSTGDIVVGLNSTFTVSTGATVTVETVESVSIGTHFSPPTGGVEDRPEDPVEGTVRFNRDLNTLEFYNGIEWRQFTVNGGGGRAIFFGGYNTNPHGDAYGKHIDYMNLTSGGDAIFFGDLYQKRTNCLACGNKVRSLCTRGYSIGDDIDYVNIQSTGNGIDFGDSTVDTYGGQGVSSSTRGIFVGGAGSNIIDYVEIMTTGNATDFGDAGVRSYYRAALQSPVRAVLAGGYGNYGEQMAYNSGMITFMMASKGNSTGWGDTTDSHHDNVNGGSNHVRGIYALGADSASPYGMEGAIDYTILATGGNATSFGELTHHVSRPGASASNIRVVIAGGRNTGDSTKYTEIDSILIASTGGGTSFADLTVARDQFGGTSDCHGGLGGY
;
A
#
# COMPACT_ATOMS: atom_id res chain seq x y z
N MET A 1 -21.14 -52.03 46.92
CA MET A 1 -20.93 -50.59 47.11
C MET A 1 -20.29 -50.40 48.49
N ALA A 2 -19.03 -50.16 48.55
CA ALA A 2 -18.36 -49.87 49.82
C ALA A 2 -18.43 -48.36 50.05
N THR A 3 -19.23 -47.92 50.98
CA THR A 3 -19.30 -46.50 51.36
C THR A 3 -18.43 -46.28 52.58
N TYR A 4 -17.33 -45.64 52.41
CA TYR A 4 -16.53 -45.19 53.56
C TYR A 4 -17.11 -43.89 54.06
N ARG A 5 -17.64 -43.86 55.27
CA ARG A 5 -17.99 -42.64 56.00
C ARG A 5 -16.86 -42.31 56.97
N ILE A 6 -16.17 -41.24 56.71
CA ILE A 6 -15.19 -40.69 57.66
C ILE A 6 -15.96 -39.63 58.47
N GLY A 7 -16.05 -39.89 59.76
CA GLY A 7 -16.67 -38.94 60.69
C GLY A 7 -15.81 -37.70 60.91
N ILE A 8 -16.25 -36.76 61.74
CA ILE A 8 -15.67 -35.48 62.02
C ILE A 8 -14.21 -35.64 62.47
N GLY A 9 -13.27 -35.44 61.56
CA GLY A 9 -11.82 -35.49 61.79
C GLY A 9 -11.04 -35.47 60.49
N SER A 10 -9.83 -34.98 60.51
CA SER A 10 -8.93 -34.99 59.36
C SER A 10 -8.47 -36.40 59.06
N PHE A 11 -8.63 -36.84 57.80
CA PHE A 11 -8.03 -38.07 57.31
C PHE A 11 -6.63 -37.71 56.74
N ASN A 12 -5.59 -38.06 57.51
CA ASN A 12 -4.21 -37.91 57.11
C ASN A 12 -3.65 -39.24 56.61
N LEU A 13 -3.35 -39.36 55.34
CA LEU A 13 -2.52 -40.43 54.81
C LEU A 13 -1.08 -39.93 54.78
N LYS A 14 -0.21 -40.53 55.60
CA LYS A 14 1.22 -40.30 55.53
C LYS A 14 1.78 -41.39 54.61
N ASP A 15 2.39 -40.98 53.53
CA ASP A 15 3.12 -41.84 52.57
C ASP A 15 2.27 -42.90 51.81
N GLY A 16 0.99 -42.61 51.49
CA GLY A 16 0.19 -43.55 50.74
C GLY A 16 -0.84 -42.90 49.85
N ALA A 17 -0.95 -43.37 48.62
CA ALA A 17 -2.01 -42.96 47.68
C ALA A 17 -3.33 -43.68 48.00
N VAL A 18 -4.45 -42.95 48.02
CA VAL A 18 -5.77 -43.54 48.02
C VAL A 18 -6.17 -43.84 46.60
N GLY A 19 -6.04 -45.06 46.18
CA GLY A 19 -6.64 -45.54 44.91
C GLY A 19 -8.12 -45.71 45.06
N LEU A 20 -8.95 -44.93 44.40
CA LEU A 20 -10.38 -45.11 44.30
C LEU A 20 -10.72 -45.62 42.89
N GLY A 21 -10.98 -46.91 42.81
CA GLY A 21 -11.51 -47.52 41.60
C GLY A 21 -10.52 -47.81 40.54
N THR A 22 -9.70 -48.79 40.71
CA THR A 22 -8.65 -49.11 39.75
C THR A 22 -9.02 -50.22 38.85
N GLU A 23 -9.83 -50.92 38.67
CA GLU A 23 -9.91 -51.92 37.58
C GLU A 23 -11.33 -52.25 37.15
N SER A 24 -11.47 -52.07 35.88
CA SER A 24 -12.35 -52.75 34.92
C SER A 24 -13.87 -52.68 35.05
N SER A 25 -14.44 -52.15 36.05
CA SER A 25 -15.90 -51.99 36.07
C SER A 25 -16.40 -50.71 36.68
N GLY A 26 -15.67 -49.70 36.49
CA GLY A 26 -16.11 -48.32 36.69
C GLY A 26 -16.77 -48.07 38.04
N LEU A 27 -16.52 -46.98 38.58
CA LEU A 27 -17.27 -46.36 39.66
C LEU A 27 -16.55 -46.32 41.02
N GLY A 28 -15.36 -45.82 41.01
CA GLY A 28 -14.88 -45.13 42.19
C GLY A 28 -15.08 -43.64 42.03
N ASN A 29 -16.14 -43.08 42.55
CA ASN A 29 -16.30 -41.64 42.63
C ASN A 29 -15.94 -41.15 44.01
N LEU A 30 -14.95 -40.28 44.13
CA LEU A 30 -14.70 -39.51 45.35
C LEU A 30 -15.71 -38.37 45.40
N LYS A 31 -16.70 -38.45 46.28
CA LYS A 31 -17.56 -37.30 46.55
C LYS A 31 -17.06 -36.62 47.82
N VAL A 32 -16.56 -35.40 47.72
CA VAL A 32 -16.19 -34.54 48.82
C VAL A 32 -17.31 -33.53 49.01
N GLU A 33 -17.96 -33.61 50.18
CA GLU A 33 -18.90 -32.55 50.61
C GLU A 33 -18.09 -31.56 51.49
N GLY A 34 -17.45 -30.61 50.82
CA GLY A 34 -16.51 -29.64 51.46
C GLY A 34 -15.40 -29.23 50.51
N THR A 35 -14.34 -28.69 51.07
CA THR A 35 -13.19 -28.19 50.31
C THR A 35 -12.08 -29.25 50.27
N VAL A 36 -11.57 -29.52 49.06
CA VAL A 36 -10.33 -30.26 48.89
C VAL A 36 -9.20 -29.24 48.90
N LYS A 37 -8.27 -29.36 49.84
CA LYS A 37 -7.04 -28.61 49.85
C LYS A 37 -5.91 -29.53 49.43
N THR A 38 -5.23 -29.19 48.36
CA THR A 38 -4.07 -29.93 47.87
C THR A 38 -3.05 -28.93 47.34
N THR A 39 -1.77 -29.27 47.43
CA THR A 39 -0.71 -28.52 46.76
C THR A 39 -0.67 -28.79 45.25
N ASP A 40 -1.06 -30.00 44.86
CA ASP A 40 -1.09 -30.42 43.45
C ASP A 40 -2.36 -31.24 43.22
N LEU A 41 -3.08 -30.89 42.18
CA LEU A 41 -4.23 -31.63 41.64
C LEU A 41 -3.92 -32.02 40.20
N ASP A 42 -3.50 -33.26 39.99
CA ASP A 42 -3.30 -33.83 38.67
C ASP A 42 -4.55 -34.60 38.26
N VAL A 43 -5.21 -34.19 37.20
CA VAL A 43 -6.38 -34.79 36.63
C VAL A 43 -6.07 -35.28 35.24
N SER A 44 -5.83 -36.57 35.08
CA SER A 44 -5.68 -37.21 33.76
C SER A 44 -7.04 -37.65 33.21
N GLY A 45 -7.50 -36.99 32.16
CA GLY A 45 -8.77 -37.28 31.50
C GLY A 45 -9.67 -36.06 31.30
N VAL A 46 -10.92 -36.28 30.89
CA VAL A 46 -11.89 -35.20 30.74
C VAL A 46 -12.44 -34.83 32.11
N SER A 47 -12.16 -33.62 32.55
CA SER A 47 -12.66 -33.07 33.82
C SER A 47 -13.72 -32.02 33.53
N THR A 48 -14.94 -32.26 33.98
CA THR A 48 -16.00 -31.25 33.93
C THR A 48 -16.21 -30.67 35.33
N PHE A 49 -15.87 -29.44 35.51
CA PHE A 49 -16.11 -28.74 36.75
C PHE A 49 -17.34 -27.84 36.58
N THR A 50 -18.37 -28.08 37.33
CA THR A 50 -19.65 -27.34 37.22
C THR A 50 -19.69 -26.05 38.01
N ARG A 51 -18.78 -25.82 38.95
CA ARG A 51 -18.67 -24.59 39.70
C ARG A 51 -17.37 -24.51 40.50
N TYR A 52 -16.60 -23.46 40.31
CA TYR A 52 -15.49 -23.08 41.19
C TYR A 52 -15.81 -21.73 41.82
N ALA A 53 -15.76 -21.71 43.14
CA ALA A 53 -15.68 -20.45 43.89
C ALA A 53 -14.27 -20.38 44.48
N GLY A 54 -13.45 -19.47 43.93
CA GLY A 54 -12.15 -19.14 44.51
C GLY A 54 -11.04 -20.16 44.22
N PHE A 55 -10.83 -20.52 42.95
CA PHE A 55 -9.62 -21.22 42.56
C PHE A 55 -8.50 -20.19 42.43
N VAL A 56 -7.52 -20.27 43.31
CA VAL A 56 -6.27 -19.49 43.21
C VAL A 56 -5.16 -20.53 43.03
N ALA A 57 -4.50 -20.50 41.91
CA ALA A 57 -3.34 -21.32 41.61
C ALA A 57 -2.14 -20.42 41.32
N ASP A 58 -0.96 -20.83 41.73
CA ASP A 58 0.26 -20.15 41.29
C ASP A 58 0.44 -20.28 39.80
N ASP A 59 0.18 -21.46 39.23
CA ASP A 59 0.16 -21.72 37.79
C ASP A 59 -1.09 -22.51 37.37
N LEU A 60 -1.69 -22.16 36.26
CA LEU A 60 -2.75 -22.93 35.63
C LEU A 60 -2.26 -23.47 34.28
N ASN A 61 -2.07 -24.77 34.20
CA ASN A 61 -1.58 -25.45 33.02
C ASN A 61 -2.68 -26.27 32.35
N ILE A 62 -3.14 -25.90 31.17
CA ILE A 62 -4.12 -26.63 30.37
C ILE A 62 -3.36 -27.35 29.26
N VAL A 63 -3.10 -28.63 29.44
CA VAL A 63 -2.16 -29.37 28.61
C VAL A 63 -2.76 -29.94 27.34
N ARG A 64 -4.06 -30.26 27.31
CA ARG A 64 -4.66 -30.92 26.14
C ARG A 64 -6.20 -30.93 26.19
N ASP A 65 -6.82 -30.63 25.04
CA ASP A 65 -8.25 -30.82 24.74
C ASP A 65 -9.23 -30.47 25.88
N THR A 66 -8.90 -29.41 26.63
CA THR A 66 -9.65 -28.99 27.81
C THR A 66 -10.22 -27.59 27.57
N SER A 67 -11.46 -27.38 27.95
CA SER A 67 -12.06 -26.05 28.00
C SER A 67 -12.25 -25.61 29.45
N LEU A 68 -11.83 -24.40 29.74
CA LEU A 68 -11.98 -23.77 31.05
C LEU A 68 -13.17 -22.81 31.01
N THR A 69 -14.17 -23.06 31.85
CA THR A 69 -15.37 -22.22 31.95
C THR A 69 -15.63 -21.84 33.39
N GLY A 70 -15.96 -20.57 33.65
CA GLY A 70 -16.22 -20.04 35.00
C GLY A 70 -15.26 -18.94 35.39
N GLU A 71 -15.32 -18.52 36.67
CA GLU A 71 -14.41 -17.52 37.22
C GLU A 71 -13.14 -18.22 37.72
N HIS A 72 -11.99 -17.80 37.22
CA HIS A 72 -10.69 -18.34 37.56
C HIS A 72 -9.72 -17.21 37.83
N SER A 73 -8.88 -17.38 38.84
CA SER A 73 -7.73 -16.48 39.09
C SER A 73 -6.49 -17.32 39.23
N SER A 74 -5.38 -16.82 38.68
CA SER A 74 -4.05 -17.41 38.81
C SER A 74 -3.09 -16.30 39.19
N THR A 75 -2.16 -16.60 40.10
CA THR A 75 -1.04 -15.71 40.44
C THR A 75 0.20 -15.99 39.61
N GLY A 76 0.18 -17.07 38.85
CA GLY A 76 1.22 -17.47 37.90
C GLY A 76 0.68 -17.60 36.49
N ASP A 77 1.36 -18.37 35.66
CA ASP A 77 1.05 -18.52 34.23
C ASP A 77 -0.20 -19.36 33.98
N ILE A 78 -0.97 -18.96 32.98
CA ILE A 78 -2.02 -19.78 32.36
C ILE A 78 -1.48 -20.31 31.04
N VAL A 79 -1.15 -21.59 30.98
CA VAL A 79 -0.62 -22.24 29.79
C VAL A 79 -1.71 -23.11 29.16
N VAL A 80 -2.09 -22.76 27.94
CA VAL A 80 -3.04 -23.51 27.13
C VAL A 80 -2.26 -24.31 26.09
N GLY A 81 -2.26 -25.64 26.21
CA GLY A 81 -1.47 -26.52 25.34
C GLY A 81 -2.02 -26.66 23.92
N LEU A 82 -1.34 -27.49 23.15
CA LEU A 82 -1.70 -27.75 21.75
C LEU A 82 -3.13 -28.30 21.63
N ASN A 83 -3.90 -27.76 20.66
CA ASN A 83 -5.30 -28.10 20.41
C ASN A 83 -6.28 -27.77 21.57
N SER A 84 -5.86 -26.95 22.51
CA SER A 84 -6.70 -26.50 23.61
C SER A 84 -7.18 -25.07 23.40
N THR A 85 -8.31 -24.73 23.98
CA THR A 85 -8.92 -23.40 23.82
C THR A 85 -9.18 -22.78 25.20
N PHE A 86 -8.77 -21.54 25.37
CA PHE A 86 -9.23 -20.69 26.45
C PHE A 86 -10.41 -19.86 25.95
N THR A 87 -11.62 -20.15 26.45
CA THR A 87 -12.83 -19.46 26.02
C THR A 87 -13.34 -18.57 27.13
N VAL A 88 -13.54 -17.29 26.79
CA VAL A 88 -14.20 -16.32 27.67
C VAL A 88 -15.66 -16.19 27.23
N SER A 89 -16.56 -16.40 28.17
CA SER A 89 -18.01 -16.32 27.90
C SER A 89 -18.45 -14.91 27.52
N THR A 90 -19.58 -14.80 26.84
CA THR A 90 -20.19 -13.52 26.50
C THR A 90 -20.41 -12.67 27.75
N GLY A 91 -19.91 -11.44 27.75
CA GLY A 91 -20.00 -10.50 28.88
C GLY A 91 -18.88 -10.63 29.91
N ALA A 92 -17.96 -11.63 29.76
CA ALA A 92 -16.77 -11.73 30.60
C ALA A 92 -15.57 -11.02 29.96
N THR A 93 -14.63 -10.58 30.77
CA THR A 93 -13.44 -9.86 30.33
C THR A 93 -12.19 -10.60 30.76
N VAL A 94 -11.20 -10.64 29.87
CA VAL A 94 -9.81 -10.98 30.24
C VAL A 94 -9.09 -9.64 30.45
N THR A 95 -8.74 -9.38 31.72
CA THR A 95 -7.94 -8.20 32.05
C THR A 95 -6.49 -8.63 32.21
N VAL A 96 -5.62 -7.98 31.46
CA VAL A 96 -4.16 -8.18 31.56
C VAL A 96 -3.58 -6.91 32.17
N GLU A 97 -3.19 -6.98 33.42
CA GLU A 97 -2.66 -5.84 34.14
C GLU A 97 -1.13 -5.89 34.16
N THR A 98 -0.50 -4.72 34.06
CA THR A 98 0.96 -4.55 34.21
C THR A 98 1.83 -5.43 33.30
N VAL A 99 1.46 -5.62 32.05
CA VAL A 99 2.31 -6.32 31.08
C VAL A 99 3.03 -5.33 30.16
N GLU A 100 4.28 -5.65 29.84
CA GLU A 100 5.06 -4.88 28.87
C GLU A 100 4.62 -5.15 27.43
N SER A 101 4.14 -6.37 27.13
CA SER A 101 3.68 -6.74 25.79
C SER A 101 2.73 -7.93 25.79
N VAL A 102 1.87 -8.00 24.77
CA VAL A 102 1.11 -9.19 24.40
C VAL A 102 1.66 -9.72 23.09
N SER A 103 2.25 -10.92 23.09
CA SER A 103 2.82 -11.55 21.91
C SER A 103 1.83 -12.54 21.32
N ILE A 104 1.51 -12.39 20.00
CA ILE A 104 0.60 -13.26 19.26
C ILE A 104 1.37 -13.82 18.06
N GLY A 105 1.54 -15.14 18.03
CA GLY A 105 2.48 -15.82 17.14
C GLY A 105 2.17 -15.74 15.64
N THR A 106 0.90 -15.69 15.23
CA THR A 106 0.53 -15.73 13.80
C THR A 106 -0.45 -14.65 13.40
N HIS A 107 -1.60 -14.56 14.05
CA HIS A 107 -2.62 -13.55 13.72
C HIS A 107 -3.50 -13.26 14.94
N PHE A 108 -4.06 -12.08 14.95
CA PHE A 108 -5.06 -11.63 15.91
C PHE A 108 -6.32 -11.23 15.14
N SER A 109 -7.45 -11.83 15.51
CA SER A 109 -8.75 -11.42 14.99
C SER A 109 -9.45 -10.54 16.02
N PRO A 110 -9.56 -9.22 15.78
CA PRO A 110 -10.23 -8.34 16.72
C PRO A 110 -11.74 -8.60 16.73
N PRO A 111 -12.46 -8.13 17.77
CA PRO A 111 -13.91 -8.12 17.77
C PRO A 111 -14.46 -7.48 16.51
N THR A 112 -15.52 -8.03 15.92
CA THR A 112 -16.04 -7.63 14.61
C THR A 112 -17.53 -7.31 14.72
N GLY A 113 -17.98 -6.20 14.10
CA GLY A 113 -19.39 -5.82 14.07
C GLY A 113 -19.63 -4.60 13.16
N GLY A 114 -20.87 -4.22 12.92
CA GLY A 114 -21.26 -3.01 12.21
C GLY A 114 -21.11 -1.75 13.07
N VAL A 115 -21.54 -0.62 12.53
CA VAL A 115 -21.57 0.66 13.28
C VAL A 115 -22.50 0.57 14.48
N GLU A 116 -23.64 -0.11 14.33
CA GLU A 116 -24.66 -0.26 15.39
C GLU A 116 -24.20 -1.24 16.50
N ASP A 117 -23.20 -2.08 16.24
CA ASP A 117 -22.64 -3.02 17.21
C ASP A 117 -21.51 -2.40 18.06
N ARG A 118 -21.33 -1.10 18.02
CA ARG A 118 -20.36 -0.39 18.88
C ARG A 118 -20.83 -0.46 20.34
N PRO A 119 -19.90 -0.74 21.29
CA PRO A 119 -20.23 -0.63 22.70
C PRO A 119 -20.81 0.74 23.06
N GLU A 120 -21.82 0.79 23.91
CA GLU A 120 -22.41 2.05 24.39
C GLU A 120 -21.41 2.87 25.22
N ASP A 121 -20.61 2.18 26.06
CA ASP A 121 -19.57 2.78 26.89
C ASP A 121 -18.19 2.19 26.54
N PRO A 122 -17.58 2.61 25.42
CA PRO A 122 -16.28 2.07 25.03
C PRO A 122 -15.17 2.66 25.90
N VAL A 123 -14.19 1.81 26.27
CA VAL A 123 -12.98 2.26 26.97
C VAL A 123 -12.01 2.83 25.94
N GLU A 124 -11.29 3.90 26.32
CA GLU A 124 -10.21 4.47 25.49
C GLU A 124 -9.17 3.38 25.13
N GLY A 125 -8.81 3.32 23.84
CA GLY A 125 -7.92 2.29 23.30
C GLY A 125 -8.64 1.02 22.81
N THR A 126 -9.97 0.89 22.99
CA THR A 126 -10.72 -0.23 22.42
C THR A 126 -10.53 -0.30 20.90
N VAL A 127 -10.15 -1.48 20.40
CA VAL A 127 -9.93 -1.75 18.97
C VAL A 127 -10.91 -2.82 18.48
N ARG A 128 -11.52 -2.61 17.31
CA ARG A 128 -12.40 -3.59 16.65
C ARG A 128 -12.34 -3.45 15.13
N PHE A 129 -12.83 -4.47 14.40
CA PHE A 129 -13.05 -4.40 12.96
C PHE A 129 -14.51 -4.02 12.68
N ASN A 130 -14.71 -2.90 11.96
CA ASN A 130 -16.02 -2.43 11.54
C ASN A 130 -16.35 -2.98 10.14
N ARG A 131 -17.40 -3.81 10.03
CA ARG A 131 -17.81 -4.45 8.77
C ARG A 131 -18.43 -3.47 7.78
N ASP A 132 -19.19 -2.49 8.28
CA ASP A 132 -19.87 -1.51 7.41
C ASP A 132 -18.85 -0.57 6.75
N LEU A 133 -17.80 -0.22 7.49
CA LEU A 133 -16.72 0.63 7.04
C LEU A 133 -15.54 -0.15 6.45
N ASN A 134 -15.57 -1.49 6.56
CA ASN A 134 -14.53 -2.41 6.12
C ASN A 134 -13.12 -2.01 6.59
N THR A 135 -12.99 -1.62 7.87
CA THR A 135 -11.74 -1.13 8.44
C THR A 135 -11.63 -1.43 9.93
N LEU A 136 -10.40 -1.46 10.43
CA LEU A 136 -10.16 -1.40 11.87
C LEU A 136 -10.54 0.00 12.39
N GLU A 137 -11.12 0.05 13.56
CA GLU A 137 -11.38 1.29 14.27
C GLU A 137 -10.96 1.19 15.74
N PHE A 138 -10.67 2.33 16.34
CA PHE A 138 -10.35 2.45 17.76
C PHE A 138 -11.09 3.60 18.39
N TYR A 139 -11.36 3.47 19.68
CA TYR A 139 -11.95 4.56 20.46
C TYR A 139 -10.85 5.38 21.14
N ASN A 140 -10.83 6.70 20.89
CA ASN A 140 -9.79 7.58 21.40
C ASN A 140 -10.18 8.29 22.72
N GLY A 141 -11.21 7.81 23.42
CA GLY A 141 -11.77 8.42 24.61
C GLY A 141 -12.89 9.45 24.34
N ILE A 142 -13.05 9.87 23.07
CA ILE A 142 -14.05 10.88 22.65
C ILE A 142 -14.96 10.33 21.55
N GLU A 143 -14.37 9.70 20.54
CA GLU A 143 -15.08 9.19 19.36
C GLU A 143 -14.37 7.99 18.75
N TRP A 144 -15.09 7.22 17.94
CA TRP A 144 -14.53 6.14 17.14
C TRP A 144 -13.76 6.68 15.95
N ARG A 145 -12.48 6.34 15.87
CA ARG A 145 -11.56 6.68 14.79
C ARG A 145 -11.22 5.44 13.98
N GLN A 146 -11.20 5.59 12.67
CA GLN A 146 -10.71 4.53 11.80
C GLN A 146 -9.18 4.52 11.78
N PHE A 147 -8.61 3.33 11.70
CA PHE A 147 -7.23 3.19 11.25
C PHE A 147 -7.19 3.53 9.76
N THR A 148 -7.29 4.79 9.46
CA THR A 148 -7.10 5.24 8.08
C THR A 148 -5.62 5.23 7.80
N VAL A 149 -5.24 4.61 6.69
CA VAL A 149 -3.86 4.65 6.18
C VAL A 149 -3.57 6.05 5.64
N ASN A 150 -3.76 7.07 6.48
CA ASN A 150 -3.49 8.47 6.14
C ASN A 150 -2.02 8.83 6.31
N GLY A 151 -1.14 7.90 6.15
CA GLY A 151 0.28 8.17 6.36
C GLY A 151 1.23 7.20 5.68
N GLY A 152 0.79 6.43 4.69
CA GLY A 152 1.75 5.56 4.05
C GLY A 152 1.21 4.44 3.17
N GLY A 153 -0.06 4.32 2.97
CA GLY A 153 -0.65 3.31 2.12
C GLY A 153 -1.08 3.85 0.78
N GLY A 154 -0.21 4.54 0.06
CA GLY A 154 -0.54 5.04 -1.25
C GLY A 154 -0.80 3.92 -2.24
N ARG A 155 -1.86 4.03 -2.99
CA ARG A 155 -2.14 3.15 -4.12
C ARG A 155 -1.55 3.77 -5.39
N ALA A 156 -0.58 3.07 -5.99
CA ALA A 156 -0.11 3.37 -7.34
C ALA A 156 -1.03 2.71 -8.36
N ILE A 157 -1.29 3.41 -9.45
CA ILE A 157 -2.03 2.91 -10.61
C ILE A 157 -1.12 3.05 -11.84
N PHE A 158 -1.11 2.03 -12.69
CA PHE A 158 -0.37 1.98 -13.94
C PHE A 158 -1.31 1.68 -15.10
N PHE A 159 -1.32 2.56 -16.09
CA PHE A 159 -2.28 2.55 -17.20
C PHE A 159 -1.67 2.13 -18.52
N GLY A 160 -2.28 1.17 -19.20
CA GLY A 160 -1.99 0.82 -20.59
C GLY A 160 -0.58 0.29 -20.82
N GLY A 161 0.05 0.73 -21.87
CA GLY A 161 1.42 0.38 -22.27
C GLY A 161 1.49 -0.50 -23.49
N TYR A 162 2.72 -0.70 -23.96
CA TYR A 162 3.05 -1.59 -25.07
C TYR A 162 3.57 -2.91 -24.47
N ASN A 163 2.86 -3.99 -24.71
CA ASN A 163 3.27 -5.33 -24.28
C ASN A 163 3.56 -6.24 -25.48
N THR A 164 4.26 -7.33 -25.25
CA THR A 164 4.50 -8.40 -26.21
C THR A 164 3.49 -9.54 -26.02
N ASN A 165 2.20 -9.20 -25.95
CA ASN A 165 1.18 -10.22 -25.77
C ASN A 165 1.19 -11.19 -26.97
N PRO A 166 1.36 -12.52 -26.76
CA PRO A 166 1.30 -13.52 -27.81
C PRO A 166 -0.08 -13.61 -28.50
N HIS A 167 -1.09 -12.94 -27.97
CA HIS A 167 -2.44 -12.83 -28.56
C HIS A 167 -2.64 -11.66 -29.52
N GLY A 168 -1.58 -10.96 -29.93
CA GLY A 168 -1.60 -10.00 -31.03
C GLY A 168 -2.00 -8.56 -30.71
N ASP A 169 -2.34 -8.23 -29.47
CA ASP A 169 -2.62 -6.86 -29.03
C ASP A 169 -1.37 -6.21 -28.45
N ALA A 170 -0.59 -5.54 -29.30
CA ALA A 170 0.62 -4.82 -28.88
C ALA A 170 0.32 -3.63 -27.94
N TYR A 171 -0.89 -3.10 -27.98
CA TYR A 171 -1.32 -1.97 -27.14
C TYR A 171 -2.23 -2.47 -26.01
N GLY A 172 -1.85 -2.19 -24.76
CA GLY A 172 -2.56 -2.69 -23.61
C GLY A 172 -3.73 -1.79 -23.18
N LYS A 173 -4.79 -2.42 -22.70
CA LYS A 173 -5.85 -1.79 -21.91
C LYS A 173 -5.60 -1.92 -20.42
N HIS A 174 -4.69 -2.78 -20.03
CA HIS A 174 -4.48 -3.19 -18.64
C HIS A 174 -4.25 -2.01 -17.72
N ILE A 175 -4.94 -2.03 -16.60
CA ILE A 175 -4.67 -1.17 -15.47
C ILE A 175 -4.21 -2.09 -14.34
N ASP A 176 -3.03 -1.82 -13.80
CA ASP A 176 -2.52 -2.47 -12.60
C ASP A 176 -2.47 -1.50 -11.45
N TYR A 177 -2.54 -2.03 -10.23
CA TYR A 177 -2.31 -1.25 -9.03
C TYR A 177 -1.42 -2.00 -8.03
N MET A 178 -0.75 -1.26 -7.18
CA MET A 178 0.01 -1.79 -6.06
C MET A 178 -0.06 -0.86 -4.86
N ASN A 179 0.31 -1.36 -3.71
CA ASN A 179 0.46 -0.54 -2.50
C ASN A 179 1.91 -0.09 -2.35
N LEU A 180 2.13 1.22 -2.37
CA LEU A 180 3.47 1.83 -2.29
C LEU A 180 4.12 1.69 -0.91
N THR A 181 3.36 1.43 0.14
CA THR A 181 3.88 1.32 1.51
C THR A 181 4.21 -0.10 1.89
N SER A 182 3.24 -1.01 1.76
CA SER A 182 3.41 -2.41 2.13
C SER A 182 4.22 -3.20 1.11
N GLY A 183 4.31 -2.71 -0.13
CA GLY A 183 4.87 -3.49 -1.23
C GLY A 183 3.98 -4.64 -1.66
N GLY A 184 4.60 -5.62 -2.30
CA GLY A 184 3.93 -6.75 -2.94
C GLY A 184 3.64 -6.47 -4.40
N ASP A 185 3.55 -7.54 -5.19
CA ASP A 185 3.36 -7.45 -6.63
C ASP A 185 2.09 -6.69 -7.01
N ALA A 186 2.12 -6.08 -8.17
CA ALA A 186 0.96 -5.40 -8.71
C ALA A 186 -0.19 -6.39 -8.97
N ILE A 187 -1.40 -5.91 -8.84
CA ILE A 187 -2.63 -6.66 -9.02
C ILE A 187 -3.44 -6.01 -10.12
N PHE A 188 -4.12 -6.82 -10.93
CA PHE A 188 -5.02 -6.33 -11.96
C PHE A 188 -6.14 -5.47 -11.35
N PHE A 189 -6.29 -4.27 -11.87
CA PHE A 189 -7.29 -3.30 -11.43
C PHE A 189 -8.54 -3.31 -12.31
N GLY A 190 -8.36 -3.37 -13.62
CA GLY A 190 -9.39 -3.29 -14.64
C GLY A 190 -8.80 -2.94 -16.00
N ASP A 191 -9.62 -2.57 -16.95
CA ASP A 191 -9.23 -2.19 -18.30
C ASP A 191 -9.61 -0.74 -18.61
N LEU A 192 -8.75 -0.04 -19.37
CA LEU A 192 -9.07 1.25 -20.01
C LEU A 192 -10.22 1.08 -21.00
N TYR A 193 -10.97 2.14 -21.22
CA TYR A 193 -11.98 2.18 -22.27
C TYR A 193 -11.35 1.94 -23.64
N GLN A 194 -10.21 2.60 -23.92
CA GLN A 194 -9.42 2.39 -25.13
C GLN A 194 -8.00 1.90 -24.84
N LYS A 195 -7.41 1.18 -25.80
CA LYS A 195 -6.00 0.74 -25.72
C LYS A 195 -5.09 1.94 -25.84
N ARG A 196 -4.05 2.04 -24.98
CA ARG A 196 -3.13 3.17 -24.96
C ARG A 196 -1.69 2.74 -24.79
N THR A 197 -0.80 3.45 -25.48
CA THR A 197 0.64 3.42 -25.24
C THR A 197 1.19 4.85 -25.31
N ASN A 198 2.27 5.13 -24.60
CA ASN A 198 2.78 6.50 -24.42
C ASN A 198 1.71 7.46 -23.86
N CYS A 199 0.87 6.94 -22.98
CA CYS A 199 -0.21 7.70 -22.36
C CYS A 199 0.29 8.54 -21.17
N LEU A 200 -0.44 9.61 -20.90
CA LEU A 200 -0.21 10.52 -19.79
C LEU A 200 -1.13 10.15 -18.63
N ALA A 201 -0.62 10.13 -17.43
CA ALA A 201 -1.43 9.83 -16.24
C ALA A 201 -1.26 10.90 -15.17
N CYS A 202 -2.33 11.21 -14.48
CA CYS A 202 -2.35 12.08 -13.31
C CYS A 202 -3.54 11.72 -12.42
N GLY A 203 -3.62 12.26 -11.20
CA GLY A 203 -4.75 11.93 -10.34
C GLY A 203 -4.72 12.63 -8.99
N ASN A 204 -5.76 12.39 -8.21
CA ASN A 204 -5.84 12.83 -6.83
C ASN A 204 -6.18 11.64 -5.92
N LYS A 205 -6.53 11.89 -4.66
CA LYS A 205 -6.88 10.84 -3.69
C LYS A 205 -8.12 10.00 -4.06
N VAL A 206 -8.92 10.45 -5.04
CA VAL A 206 -10.19 9.81 -5.41
C VAL A 206 -10.16 9.27 -6.83
N ARG A 207 -9.65 10.05 -7.79
CA ARG A 207 -9.64 9.70 -9.21
C ARG A 207 -8.24 9.71 -9.78
N SER A 208 -7.96 8.73 -10.62
CA SER A 208 -6.80 8.70 -11.52
C SER A 208 -7.27 8.79 -12.95
N LEU A 209 -6.62 9.63 -13.73
CA LEU A 209 -6.92 9.92 -15.12
C LEU A 209 -5.80 9.42 -16.01
N CYS A 210 -6.18 8.95 -17.22
CA CYS A 210 -5.26 8.58 -18.27
C CYS A 210 -5.76 9.16 -19.59
N THR A 211 -4.89 9.82 -20.34
CA THR A 211 -5.27 10.43 -21.62
C THR A 211 -4.18 10.30 -22.66
N ARG A 212 -4.54 10.61 -23.91
CA ARG A 212 -3.67 10.62 -25.07
C ARG A 212 -2.97 9.27 -25.29
N GLY A 213 -2.20 9.16 -26.29
CA GLY A 213 -1.47 7.96 -26.61
C GLY A 213 -1.25 7.81 -28.10
N TYR A 214 -0.35 6.92 -28.49
CA TYR A 214 -0.04 6.73 -29.90
C TYR A 214 -1.25 6.17 -30.68
N SER A 215 -1.70 6.90 -31.70
CA SER A 215 -2.78 6.52 -32.64
C SER A 215 -4.18 6.28 -32.03
N ILE A 216 -4.56 6.97 -30.95
CA ILE A 216 -5.79 6.64 -30.22
C ILE A 216 -6.74 7.84 -30.03
N GLY A 217 -6.30 9.07 -30.33
CA GLY A 217 -7.12 10.26 -30.13
C GLY A 217 -6.88 10.98 -28.80
N ASP A 218 -7.80 11.85 -28.47
CA ASP A 218 -7.72 12.82 -27.36
C ASP A 218 -8.56 12.45 -26.14
N ASP A 219 -9.25 11.31 -26.16
CA ASP A 219 -10.08 10.85 -25.04
C ASP A 219 -9.31 10.81 -23.69
N ILE A 220 -10.01 11.15 -22.62
CA ILE A 220 -9.55 11.03 -21.24
C ILE A 220 -10.38 9.95 -20.55
N ASP A 221 -9.73 8.91 -20.04
CA ASP A 221 -10.35 7.92 -19.16
C ASP A 221 -10.07 8.26 -17.70
N TYR A 222 -10.97 7.89 -16.79
CA TYR A 222 -10.72 7.92 -15.37
C TYR A 222 -11.13 6.64 -14.67
N VAL A 223 -10.51 6.37 -13.52
CA VAL A 223 -10.92 5.35 -12.57
C VAL A 223 -11.02 5.95 -11.16
N ASN A 224 -11.87 5.35 -10.32
CA ASN A 224 -11.84 5.61 -8.89
C ASN A 224 -10.69 4.83 -8.25
N ILE A 225 -9.68 5.52 -7.74
CA ILE A 225 -8.43 4.88 -7.28
C ILE A 225 -8.64 3.90 -6.12
N GLN A 226 -9.70 4.07 -5.32
CA GLN A 226 -9.98 3.24 -4.15
C GLN A 226 -10.74 1.95 -4.44
N SER A 227 -11.36 1.82 -5.62
CA SER A 227 -12.12 0.65 -6.03
C SER A 227 -11.68 0.13 -7.38
N THR A 228 -11.42 -1.15 -7.50
CA THR A 228 -11.10 -1.79 -8.78
C THR A 228 -12.26 -1.66 -9.76
N GLY A 229 -11.95 -1.53 -11.04
CA GLY A 229 -12.95 -1.40 -12.11
C GLY A 229 -12.35 -0.83 -13.39
N ASN A 230 -13.13 -0.82 -14.44
CA ASN A 230 -12.70 -0.34 -15.73
C ASN A 230 -12.69 1.19 -15.82
N GLY A 231 -11.89 1.70 -16.74
CA GLY A 231 -11.88 3.10 -17.13
C GLY A 231 -13.25 3.57 -17.63
N ILE A 232 -13.60 4.76 -17.24
CA ILE A 232 -14.85 5.45 -17.60
C ILE A 232 -14.46 6.70 -18.38
N ASP A 233 -15.22 7.02 -19.40
CA ASP A 233 -15.05 8.25 -20.17
C ASP A 233 -15.17 9.48 -19.26
N PHE A 234 -14.18 10.37 -19.36
CA PHE A 234 -14.14 11.63 -18.64
C PHE A 234 -14.45 12.83 -19.53
N GLY A 235 -14.07 12.79 -20.80
CA GLY A 235 -14.07 13.85 -21.78
C GLY A 235 -12.80 13.82 -22.63
N ASP A 236 -12.48 14.92 -23.31
CA ASP A 236 -11.40 14.98 -24.29
C ASP A 236 -10.30 15.98 -23.86
N SER A 237 -9.04 15.70 -24.21
CA SER A 237 -7.95 16.65 -24.15
C SER A 237 -8.03 17.63 -25.34
N THR A 238 -7.31 18.75 -25.26
CA THR A 238 -7.38 19.77 -26.32
C THR A 238 -6.61 19.37 -27.59
N VAL A 239 -5.74 18.37 -27.50
CA VAL A 239 -4.89 17.90 -28.60
C VAL A 239 -4.74 16.38 -28.60
N ASP A 240 -4.73 15.78 -29.77
CA ASP A 240 -4.32 14.40 -30.00
C ASP A 240 -2.80 14.33 -30.13
N THR A 241 -2.14 13.79 -29.11
CA THR A 241 -0.67 13.65 -29.06
C THR A 241 -0.26 12.48 -28.15
N TYR A 242 1.02 12.13 -28.13
CA TYR A 242 1.56 11.05 -27.30
C TYR A 242 2.90 11.42 -26.69
N GLY A 243 3.31 10.71 -25.65
CA GLY A 243 4.62 10.90 -25.02
C GLY A 243 4.78 12.22 -24.27
N GLY A 244 3.69 12.91 -23.99
CA GLY A 244 3.67 14.01 -23.03
C GLY A 244 3.68 13.49 -21.59
N GLN A 245 3.41 14.37 -20.62
CA GLN A 245 3.37 14.01 -19.20
C GLN A 245 2.14 14.57 -18.49
N GLY A 246 1.70 13.83 -17.49
CA GLY A 246 0.63 14.26 -16.60
C GLY A 246 1.19 14.68 -15.23
N VAL A 247 0.70 15.81 -14.72
CA VAL A 247 0.93 16.26 -13.34
C VAL A 247 -0.39 16.66 -12.72
N SER A 248 -0.48 16.66 -11.40
CA SER A 248 -1.73 17.05 -10.74
C SER A 248 -1.54 17.65 -9.36
N SER A 249 -2.47 18.52 -9.01
CA SER A 249 -2.75 18.94 -7.65
C SER A 249 -3.94 18.12 -7.09
N SER A 250 -4.41 18.47 -5.92
CA SER A 250 -5.60 17.85 -5.33
C SER A 250 -6.89 18.07 -6.15
N THR A 251 -6.92 19.11 -7.01
CA THR A 251 -8.10 19.49 -7.78
C THR A 251 -7.93 19.38 -9.27
N ARG A 252 -6.73 19.68 -9.80
CA ARG A 252 -6.46 19.76 -11.24
C ARG A 252 -5.56 18.64 -11.72
N GLY A 253 -5.96 18.00 -12.82
CA GLY A 253 -5.10 17.20 -13.68
C GLY A 253 -4.61 18.06 -14.83
N ILE A 254 -3.31 18.07 -15.11
CA ILE A 254 -2.68 18.91 -16.12
C ILE A 254 -1.87 18.02 -17.05
N PHE A 255 -2.05 18.17 -18.34
CA PHE A 255 -1.40 17.39 -19.37
C PHE A 255 -0.47 18.28 -20.18
N VAL A 256 0.78 17.87 -20.32
CA VAL A 256 1.84 18.75 -20.84
C VAL A 256 2.49 18.15 -22.07
N GLY A 257 2.48 18.89 -23.17
CA GLY A 257 3.23 18.60 -24.36
C GLY A 257 2.88 17.27 -25.03
N GLY A 258 3.88 16.67 -25.62
CA GLY A 258 3.81 15.48 -26.44
C GLY A 258 4.40 15.71 -27.82
N ALA A 259 4.39 14.68 -28.65
CA ALA A 259 4.95 14.73 -29.99
C ALA A 259 4.34 15.85 -30.84
N GLY A 260 5.16 16.82 -31.21
CA GLY A 260 4.74 17.96 -32.05
C GLY A 260 3.95 19.05 -31.31
N SER A 261 3.71 18.92 -29.99
CA SER A 261 2.92 19.86 -29.21
C SER A 261 3.70 20.48 -28.04
N ASN A 262 3.45 21.75 -27.76
CA ASN A 262 3.88 22.45 -26.54
C ASN A 262 2.69 22.83 -25.65
N ILE A 263 1.49 22.41 -25.99
CA ILE A 263 0.26 22.78 -25.27
C ILE A 263 0.27 22.18 -23.88
N ILE A 264 -0.09 23.01 -22.92
CA ILE A 264 -0.50 22.59 -21.57
C ILE A 264 -2.00 22.76 -21.48
N ASP A 265 -2.71 21.69 -21.21
CA ASP A 265 -4.15 21.72 -20.93
C ASP A 265 -4.46 21.08 -19.56
N TYR A 266 -5.65 21.36 -19.03
CA TYR A 266 -6.03 20.86 -17.71
C TYR A 266 -7.52 20.52 -17.63
N VAL A 267 -7.82 19.70 -16.64
CA VAL A 267 -9.17 19.35 -16.20
C VAL A 267 -9.32 19.54 -14.70
N GLU A 268 -10.55 19.81 -14.25
CA GLU A 268 -10.88 19.68 -12.82
C GLU A 268 -11.21 18.21 -12.54
N ILE A 269 -10.36 17.49 -11.78
CA ILE A 269 -10.40 16.02 -11.66
C ILE A 269 -11.75 15.48 -11.18
N MET A 270 -12.47 16.22 -10.35
CA MET A 270 -13.75 15.76 -9.81
C MET A 270 -14.97 16.08 -10.69
N THR A 271 -14.78 16.82 -11.77
CA THR A 271 -15.85 17.21 -12.69
C THR A 271 -15.53 16.72 -14.10
N THR A 272 -16.30 15.76 -14.60
CA THR A 272 -16.13 15.25 -15.97
C THR A 272 -16.39 16.33 -17.00
N GLY A 273 -15.64 16.29 -18.10
CA GLY A 273 -15.72 17.23 -19.20
C GLY A 273 -14.38 17.42 -19.89
N ASN A 274 -14.39 18.12 -21.00
CA ASN A 274 -13.21 18.33 -21.83
C ASN A 274 -12.18 19.22 -21.17
N ALA A 275 -10.92 18.99 -21.49
CA ALA A 275 -9.82 19.81 -21.04
C ALA A 275 -9.91 21.24 -21.58
N THR A 276 -9.30 22.15 -20.85
CA THR A 276 -9.21 23.57 -21.19
C THR A 276 -7.75 23.97 -21.30
N ASP A 277 -7.44 24.85 -22.24
CA ASP A 277 -6.12 25.42 -22.40
C ASP A 277 -5.63 26.07 -21.12
N PHE A 278 -4.40 25.71 -20.71
CA PHE A 278 -3.70 26.24 -19.54
C PHE A 278 -2.60 27.22 -19.93
N GLY A 279 -1.90 26.95 -21.04
CA GLY A 279 -0.77 27.71 -21.55
C GLY A 279 0.19 26.84 -22.37
N ASP A 280 1.42 27.27 -22.52
CA ASP A 280 2.43 26.59 -23.34
C ASP A 280 3.67 26.18 -22.56
N ALA A 281 4.24 25.05 -22.93
CA ALA A 281 5.48 24.49 -22.33
C ALA A 281 6.77 25.14 -22.86
N GLY A 282 6.67 26.20 -23.65
CA GLY A 282 7.83 26.91 -24.22
C GLY A 282 8.55 26.14 -25.33
N VAL A 283 8.63 24.82 -25.23
CA VAL A 283 9.27 23.94 -26.21
C VAL A 283 8.38 22.72 -26.49
N ARG A 284 8.39 22.29 -27.75
CA ARG A 284 7.73 21.04 -28.15
C ARG A 284 8.62 19.88 -27.77
N SER A 285 8.21 19.12 -26.79
CA SER A 285 9.00 17.99 -26.32
C SER A 285 8.14 16.86 -25.77
N TYR A 286 8.66 15.67 -25.89
CA TYR A 286 8.07 14.45 -25.35
C TYR A 286 9.09 13.69 -24.52
N TYR A 287 8.60 12.71 -23.75
CA TYR A 287 9.42 11.83 -22.93
C TYR A 287 10.18 12.55 -21.80
N ARG A 288 9.55 13.51 -21.14
CA ARG A 288 10.06 14.19 -19.96
C ARG A 288 9.71 13.42 -18.69
N ALA A 289 10.49 13.59 -17.63
CA ALA A 289 10.02 13.20 -16.30
C ALA A 289 9.07 14.27 -15.74
N ALA A 290 8.01 13.79 -15.05
CA ALA A 290 7.04 14.65 -14.39
C ALA A 290 7.22 14.63 -12.87
N LEU A 291 7.45 15.79 -12.29
CA LEU A 291 7.68 16.00 -10.86
C LEU A 291 6.74 17.09 -10.36
N GLN A 292 6.24 16.96 -9.14
CA GLN A 292 5.19 17.85 -8.66
C GLN A 292 5.21 18.05 -7.15
N SER A 293 4.93 19.26 -6.72
CA SER A 293 4.54 19.63 -5.37
C SER A 293 3.09 20.12 -5.39
N PRO A 294 2.42 20.40 -4.25
CA PRO A 294 1.03 20.89 -4.28
C PRO A 294 0.79 22.16 -5.09
N VAL A 295 1.83 22.92 -5.36
CA VAL A 295 1.72 24.22 -6.03
C VAL A 295 2.43 24.27 -7.38
N ARG A 296 3.42 23.41 -7.61
CA ARG A 296 4.35 23.52 -8.73
C ARG A 296 4.54 22.19 -9.45
N ALA A 297 4.56 22.24 -10.77
CA ALA A 297 5.02 21.18 -11.63
C ALA A 297 6.44 21.48 -12.14
N VAL A 298 7.25 20.45 -12.28
CA VAL A 298 8.58 20.51 -12.92
C VAL A 298 8.67 19.35 -13.90
N LEU A 299 9.06 19.63 -15.14
CA LEU A 299 9.31 18.60 -16.14
C LEU A 299 10.79 18.63 -16.53
N ALA A 300 11.42 17.46 -16.46
CA ALA A 300 12.87 17.32 -16.61
C ALA A 300 13.24 16.55 -17.87
N GLY A 301 14.29 16.99 -18.56
CA GLY A 301 14.87 16.32 -19.71
C GLY A 301 13.95 16.27 -20.93
N GLY A 302 14.04 15.18 -21.68
CA GLY A 302 13.19 14.88 -22.82
C GLY A 302 13.83 15.11 -24.18
N TYR A 303 13.07 14.76 -25.21
CA TYR A 303 13.45 14.88 -26.60
C TYR A 303 12.50 15.84 -27.32
N GLY A 304 13.04 16.79 -28.06
CA GLY A 304 12.16 17.77 -28.69
C GLY A 304 12.84 18.78 -29.59
N ASN A 305 12.04 19.69 -30.15
CA ASN A 305 12.54 20.76 -30.99
C ASN A 305 13.09 21.94 -30.17
N TYR A 306 14.40 22.08 -30.21
CA TYR A 306 15.13 23.21 -29.69
C TYR A 306 15.73 23.96 -30.88
N GLY A 307 15.02 24.97 -31.38
CA GLY A 307 15.33 25.63 -32.63
C GLY A 307 14.82 24.84 -33.85
N GLU A 308 15.67 24.65 -34.85
CA GLU A 308 15.26 23.97 -36.12
C GLU A 308 15.49 22.45 -36.11
N GLN A 309 16.11 21.88 -35.08
CA GLN A 309 16.45 20.45 -35.01
C GLN A 309 15.88 19.75 -33.80
N MET A 310 15.51 18.49 -33.97
CA MET A 310 15.17 17.60 -32.88
C MET A 310 16.45 17.25 -32.12
N ALA A 311 16.47 17.48 -30.81
CA ALA A 311 17.61 17.24 -29.95
C ALA A 311 17.18 16.73 -28.57
N TYR A 312 18.12 16.09 -27.91
CA TYR A 312 18.02 15.75 -26.49
C TYR A 312 18.28 17.00 -25.65
N ASN A 313 17.59 17.11 -24.54
CA ASN A 313 17.67 18.30 -23.73
C ASN A 313 17.83 17.98 -22.25
N SER A 314 18.79 18.65 -21.64
CA SER A 314 18.93 18.67 -20.18
C SER A 314 17.96 19.65 -19.50
N GLY A 315 17.40 20.61 -20.25
CA GLY A 315 16.61 21.69 -19.67
C GLY A 315 15.36 21.22 -18.93
N MET A 316 15.18 21.70 -17.73
CA MET A 316 13.97 21.55 -16.94
C MET A 316 13.08 22.78 -17.09
N ILE A 317 11.76 22.57 -17.11
CA ILE A 317 10.76 23.63 -17.13
C ILE A 317 9.83 23.52 -15.94
N THR A 318 9.24 24.65 -15.56
CA THR A 318 8.30 24.70 -14.44
C THR A 318 7.13 25.63 -14.71
N PHE A 319 6.03 25.37 -14.03
CA PHE A 319 4.86 26.26 -13.94
C PHE A 319 4.10 26.04 -12.63
N MET A 320 3.30 27.04 -12.26
CA MET A 320 2.44 26.98 -11.08
C MET A 320 1.12 26.34 -11.45
N MET A 321 0.71 25.25 -10.77
CA MET A 321 -0.49 24.50 -11.14
C MET A 321 -1.82 25.21 -10.81
N ALA A 322 -1.80 26.20 -9.91
CA ALA A 322 -3.00 26.93 -9.52
C ALA A 322 -3.38 28.06 -10.50
N SER A 323 -2.41 28.60 -11.23
CA SER A 323 -2.62 29.73 -12.15
C SER A 323 -2.24 29.36 -13.57
N LYS A 324 -3.12 29.63 -14.51
CA LYS A 324 -2.84 29.47 -15.95
C LYS A 324 -1.65 30.30 -16.37
N GLY A 325 -0.90 29.80 -17.34
CA GLY A 325 0.22 30.50 -17.94
C GLY A 325 1.26 29.54 -18.50
N ASN A 326 2.22 30.12 -19.20
CA ASN A 326 3.29 29.36 -19.83
C ASN A 326 4.33 28.88 -18.83
N SER A 327 5.04 27.83 -19.18
CA SER A 327 6.18 27.37 -18.39
C SER A 327 7.35 28.35 -18.49
N THR A 328 8.24 28.25 -17.50
CA THR A 328 9.53 28.98 -17.46
C THR A 328 10.66 27.98 -17.22
N GLY A 329 11.89 28.39 -17.52
CA GLY A 329 13.06 27.58 -17.20
C GLY A 329 13.21 27.33 -15.71
N TRP A 330 13.72 26.15 -15.35
CA TRP A 330 13.93 25.73 -13.95
C TRP A 330 15.41 25.47 -13.61
N GLY A 331 16.13 24.83 -14.49
CA GLY A 331 17.51 24.39 -14.36
C GLY A 331 17.80 23.30 -15.37
N ASP A 332 18.85 22.53 -15.17
CA ASP A 332 19.27 21.45 -16.04
C ASP A 332 19.38 20.13 -15.28
N THR A 333 19.12 18.99 -15.95
CA THR A 333 19.46 17.64 -15.52
C THR A 333 20.99 17.49 -15.50
N THR A 334 21.51 16.43 -14.85
CA THR A 334 22.96 16.19 -14.82
C THR A 334 23.52 15.85 -16.20
N ASP A 335 22.69 15.29 -17.07
CA ASP A 335 23.04 14.97 -18.44
C ASP A 335 21.82 15.14 -19.38
N SER A 336 22.06 15.10 -20.71
CA SER A 336 21.00 15.16 -21.72
C SER A 336 20.49 13.77 -22.02
N HIS A 337 19.26 13.48 -21.58
CA HIS A 337 18.63 12.17 -21.71
C HIS A 337 17.43 12.23 -22.64
N HIS A 338 17.21 11.12 -23.32
CA HIS A 338 16.02 10.92 -24.13
C HIS A 338 15.43 9.51 -23.90
N ASP A 339 14.31 9.27 -24.53
CA ASP A 339 13.53 8.03 -24.47
C ASP A 339 12.92 7.71 -23.09
N ASN A 340 12.00 8.57 -22.72
CA ASN A 340 11.13 8.40 -21.55
C ASN A 340 11.91 8.34 -20.22
N VAL A 341 12.41 9.45 -19.85
CA VAL A 341 12.68 9.76 -18.45
C VAL A 341 11.34 9.69 -17.71
N ASN A 342 11.28 8.97 -16.61
CA ASN A 342 10.09 8.96 -15.77
C ASN A 342 10.47 9.10 -14.30
N GLY A 343 9.57 9.63 -13.51
CA GLY A 343 9.87 9.94 -12.13
C GLY A 343 8.66 10.22 -11.28
N GLY A 344 8.92 10.61 -10.06
CA GLY A 344 7.92 10.98 -9.09
C GLY A 344 8.50 11.87 -8.01
N SER A 345 7.65 12.33 -7.12
CA SER A 345 8.06 13.30 -6.12
C SER A 345 7.24 13.20 -4.84
N ASN A 346 7.84 13.64 -3.74
CA ASN A 346 7.08 14.17 -2.63
C ASN A 346 6.94 15.70 -2.77
N HIS A 347 6.40 16.37 -1.76
CA HIS A 347 6.18 17.83 -1.81
C HIS A 347 7.48 18.66 -1.79
N VAL A 348 8.65 18.05 -1.53
CA VAL A 348 9.96 18.73 -1.41
C VAL A 348 10.89 18.36 -2.54
N ARG A 349 11.02 17.06 -2.83
CA ARG A 349 12.04 16.50 -3.72
C ARG A 349 11.40 15.72 -4.85
N GLY A 350 11.80 16.03 -6.08
CA GLY A 350 11.51 15.24 -7.27
C GLY A 350 12.69 14.34 -7.61
N ILE A 351 12.40 13.07 -7.89
CA ILE A 351 13.37 12.04 -8.28
C ILE A 351 12.94 11.45 -9.62
N TYR A 352 13.88 11.24 -10.50
CA TYR A 352 13.61 10.67 -11.80
C TYR A 352 14.76 9.81 -12.29
N ALA A 353 14.41 8.73 -12.98
CA ALA A 353 15.36 7.85 -13.64
C ALA A 353 15.69 8.41 -15.01
N LEU A 354 16.95 8.40 -15.34
CA LEU A 354 17.47 8.83 -16.61
C LEU A 354 17.32 7.67 -17.62
N GLY A 355 16.74 7.96 -18.77
CA GLY A 355 16.58 7.00 -19.85
C GLY A 355 17.87 6.80 -20.64
N ALA A 356 17.76 6.50 -21.94
CA ALA A 356 18.91 6.33 -22.81
C ALA A 356 19.64 7.68 -23.08
N ASP A 357 20.97 7.65 -23.13
CA ASP A 357 21.81 8.80 -23.43
C ASP A 357 22.00 9.04 -24.94
N SER A 358 22.58 10.18 -25.30
CA SER A 358 22.91 10.56 -26.67
C SER A 358 24.23 9.99 -27.19
N ALA A 359 25.05 9.42 -26.33
CA ALA A 359 26.43 9.05 -26.66
C ALA A 359 26.55 7.73 -27.43
N SER A 360 25.52 6.93 -27.41
CA SER A 360 25.43 5.69 -28.20
C SER A 360 24.02 5.51 -28.70
N PRO A 361 23.81 4.94 -29.89
CA PRO A 361 22.44 4.66 -30.35
C PRO A 361 21.65 3.76 -29.41
N TYR A 362 22.26 3.19 -28.39
CA TYR A 362 21.63 2.26 -27.42
C TYR A 362 22.20 2.36 -26.01
N GLY A 363 22.89 3.49 -25.65
CA GLY A 363 23.34 3.71 -24.29
C GLY A 363 22.12 3.74 -23.34
N MET A 364 22.09 2.80 -22.41
CA MET A 364 21.09 2.77 -21.35
C MET A 364 21.75 3.21 -20.06
N GLU A 365 21.15 4.15 -19.36
CA GLU A 365 21.60 4.56 -18.07
C GLU A 365 20.58 4.19 -16.99
N GLY A 366 21.08 3.59 -15.92
CA GLY A 366 20.29 3.37 -14.71
C GLY A 366 20.38 4.56 -13.75
N ALA A 367 21.03 5.64 -14.16
CA ALA A 367 21.27 6.79 -13.30
C ALA A 367 19.96 7.44 -12.84
N ILE A 368 19.97 7.91 -11.60
CA ILE A 368 18.86 8.61 -10.96
C ILE A 368 19.34 10.00 -10.56
N ASP A 369 18.54 10.98 -10.93
CA ASP A 369 18.73 12.37 -10.54
C ASP A 369 17.64 12.85 -9.58
N TYR A 370 17.91 13.92 -8.85
CA TYR A 370 16.90 14.64 -8.07
C TYR A 370 17.02 16.15 -8.17
N THR A 371 15.90 16.83 -7.92
CA THR A 371 15.82 18.28 -7.79
C THR A 371 14.95 18.67 -6.58
N ILE A 372 15.22 19.85 -6.00
CA ILE A 372 14.41 20.39 -4.90
C ILE A 372 13.32 21.28 -5.50
N LEU A 373 12.05 20.87 -5.34
CA LEU A 373 10.89 21.51 -5.99
C LEU A 373 10.58 22.94 -5.51
N ALA A 374 11.14 23.37 -4.40
CA ALA A 374 10.91 24.71 -3.86
C ALA A 374 11.91 25.76 -4.37
N THR A 375 13.18 25.40 -4.51
CA THR A 375 14.27 26.35 -4.71
C THR A 375 14.72 26.50 -6.14
N GLY A 376 14.48 25.51 -6.99
CA GLY A 376 15.02 25.52 -8.35
C GLY A 376 16.52 25.24 -8.43
N GLY A 377 17.04 25.28 -9.65
CA GLY A 377 18.44 25.02 -9.96
C GLY A 377 18.63 23.66 -10.63
N ASN A 378 19.90 23.38 -10.93
CA ASN A 378 20.24 22.12 -11.61
C ASN A 378 20.00 20.90 -10.73
N ALA A 379 19.76 19.78 -11.38
CA ALA A 379 19.65 18.49 -10.71
C ALA A 379 21.00 18.03 -10.13
N THR A 380 20.90 17.08 -9.25
CA THR A 380 22.05 16.43 -8.62
C THR A 380 21.88 14.92 -8.74
N SER A 381 22.97 14.21 -8.98
CA SER A 381 22.96 12.75 -9.03
C SER A 381 22.49 12.16 -7.69
N PHE A 382 21.67 11.14 -7.77
CA PHE A 382 21.06 10.48 -6.61
C PHE A 382 21.59 9.06 -6.41
N GLY A 383 21.71 8.28 -7.48
CA GLY A 383 22.14 6.88 -7.46
C GLY A 383 21.83 6.19 -8.78
N GLU A 384 21.63 4.86 -8.73
CA GLU A 384 21.34 4.05 -9.92
C GLU A 384 20.18 3.07 -9.65
N LEU A 385 19.42 2.73 -10.67
CA LEU A 385 18.43 1.64 -10.67
C LEU A 385 19.14 0.28 -10.57
N THR A 386 18.40 -0.76 -10.19
CA THR A 386 18.92 -2.13 -10.17
C THR A 386 19.19 -2.67 -11.59
N HIS A 387 18.49 -2.13 -12.57
CA HIS A 387 18.66 -2.48 -13.99
C HIS A 387 18.36 -1.28 -14.89
N HIS A 388 18.97 -1.28 -16.05
CA HIS A 388 18.87 -0.19 -17.00
C HIS A 388 17.64 -0.36 -17.88
N VAL A 389 16.75 0.63 -17.84
CA VAL A 389 15.49 0.57 -18.58
C VAL A 389 15.22 1.88 -19.32
N SER A 390 14.56 1.78 -20.46
CA SER A 390 13.94 2.89 -21.14
C SER A 390 12.42 2.72 -21.14
N ARG A 391 11.72 3.85 -21.14
CA ARG A 391 10.24 3.92 -21.19
C ARG A 391 9.50 3.22 -20.03
N PRO A 392 10.01 3.28 -18.81
CA PRO A 392 9.29 2.76 -17.66
C PRO A 392 8.06 3.60 -17.33
N GLY A 393 7.14 3.05 -16.55
CA GLY A 393 6.16 3.81 -15.81
C GLY A 393 6.74 4.27 -14.46
N ALA A 394 6.17 5.31 -13.86
CA ALA A 394 6.56 5.74 -12.53
C ALA A 394 5.36 6.15 -11.68
N SER A 395 5.51 6.01 -10.39
CA SER A 395 4.55 6.49 -9.40
C SER A 395 5.28 6.86 -8.10
N ALA A 396 4.64 7.62 -7.22
CA ALA A 396 5.29 8.08 -6.00
C ALA A 396 4.34 8.15 -4.81
N SER A 397 4.94 8.05 -3.64
CA SER A 397 4.35 8.42 -2.36
C SER A 397 5.19 9.54 -1.71
N ASN A 398 4.84 9.93 -0.49
CA ASN A 398 5.63 10.92 0.25
C ASN A 398 7.04 10.45 0.62
N ILE A 399 7.28 9.15 0.64
CA ILE A 399 8.55 8.56 1.08
C ILE A 399 9.29 7.82 -0.02
N ARG A 400 8.61 7.43 -1.11
CA ARG A 400 9.14 6.50 -2.10
C ARG A 400 8.69 6.88 -3.51
N VAL A 401 9.59 6.74 -4.47
CA VAL A 401 9.28 6.67 -5.90
C VAL A 401 9.43 5.22 -6.33
N VAL A 402 8.57 4.74 -7.20
CA VAL A 402 8.71 3.46 -7.88
C VAL A 402 8.87 3.69 -9.38
N ILE A 403 9.81 2.97 -9.97
CA ILE A 403 10.05 2.90 -11.41
C ILE A 403 9.69 1.49 -11.84
N ALA A 404 8.73 1.34 -12.73
CA ALA A 404 8.10 0.08 -13.04
C ALA A 404 8.28 -0.31 -14.50
N GLY A 405 8.58 -1.58 -14.76
CA GLY A 405 8.69 -2.16 -16.09
C GLY A 405 9.71 -1.44 -16.98
N GLY A 406 9.31 -1.13 -18.21
CA GLY A 406 10.19 -0.57 -19.22
C GLY A 406 10.79 -1.65 -20.11
N ARG A 407 11.75 -1.28 -20.95
CA ARG A 407 12.41 -2.20 -21.87
C ARG A 407 13.92 -2.00 -21.94
N ASN A 408 14.61 -3.07 -22.29
CA ASN A 408 15.97 -3.01 -22.78
C ASN A 408 15.98 -2.51 -24.22
N THR A 409 16.71 -1.46 -24.51
CA THR A 409 16.79 -0.90 -25.89
C THR A 409 17.63 -1.77 -26.84
N GLY A 410 18.53 -2.60 -26.31
CA GLY A 410 19.40 -3.43 -27.13
C GLY A 410 18.69 -4.63 -27.77
N ASP A 411 17.81 -5.29 -27.03
CA ASP A 411 17.11 -6.50 -27.48
C ASP A 411 15.57 -6.39 -27.43
N SER A 412 15.06 -5.24 -27.01
CA SER A 412 13.62 -4.96 -26.85
C SER A 412 12.91 -5.84 -25.79
N THR A 413 13.65 -6.52 -24.94
CA THR A 413 13.08 -7.26 -23.80
C THR A 413 12.34 -6.28 -22.88
N LYS A 414 11.12 -6.62 -22.49
CA LYS A 414 10.31 -5.87 -21.54
C LYS A 414 10.35 -6.51 -20.18
N TYR A 415 10.27 -5.67 -19.17
CA TYR A 415 10.39 -6.04 -17.78
C TYR A 415 9.07 -5.98 -17.02
N THR A 416 8.93 -6.80 -16.00
CA THR A 416 7.88 -6.73 -14.98
C THR A 416 8.38 -6.02 -13.73
N GLU A 417 9.68 -6.03 -13.52
CA GLU A 417 10.33 -5.55 -12.31
C GLU A 417 9.98 -4.11 -11.98
N ILE A 418 9.79 -3.85 -10.70
CA ILE A 418 9.53 -2.54 -10.11
C ILE A 418 10.65 -2.24 -9.12
N ASP A 419 11.40 -1.19 -9.38
CA ASP A 419 12.38 -0.64 -8.45
C ASP A 419 11.75 0.41 -7.53
N SER A 420 12.21 0.44 -6.30
CA SER A 420 11.84 1.40 -5.28
C SER A 420 13.01 2.27 -4.86
N ILE A 421 12.78 3.56 -4.79
CA ILE A 421 13.76 4.59 -4.43
C ILE A 421 13.22 5.38 -3.23
N LEU A 422 13.95 5.41 -2.12
CA LEU A 422 13.57 6.22 -0.95
C LEU A 422 13.93 7.69 -1.19
N ILE A 423 12.95 8.59 -1.14
CA ILE A 423 13.11 10.00 -1.50
C ILE A 423 14.04 10.77 -0.52
N ALA A 424 14.04 10.41 0.75
CA ALA A 424 14.76 11.14 1.79
C ALA A 424 16.27 10.87 1.80
N SER A 425 16.71 9.69 1.36
CA SER A 425 18.10 9.28 1.36
C SER A 425 18.64 9.11 -0.05
N THR A 426 19.85 9.57 -0.31
CA THR A 426 20.55 9.25 -1.56
C THR A 426 20.92 7.77 -1.60
N GLY A 427 20.87 7.19 -2.79
CA GLY A 427 21.19 5.77 -2.99
C GLY A 427 20.48 5.23 -4.23
N GLY A 428 20.78 3.99 -4.57
CA GLY A 428 20.19 3.31 -5.72
C GLY A 428 18.76 2.83 -5.48
N GLY A 429 18.12 2.40 -6.55
CA GLY A 429 16.90 1.62 -6.52
C GLY A 429 17.11 0.28 -5.83
N THR A 430 16.05 -0.28 -5.32
CA THR A 430 16.02 -1.65 -4.79
C THR A 430 14.84 -2.39 -5.42
N SER A 431 15.03 -3.66 -5.77
CA SER A 431 13.93 -4.50 -6.25
C SER A 431 12.81 -4.51 -5.21
N PHE A 432 11.60 -4.28 -5.66
CA PHE A 432 10.47 -4.05 -4.77
C PHE A 432 9.25 -4.93 -5.06
N ALA A 433 8.92 -5.16 -6.33
CA ALA A 433 7.74 -5.88 -6.77
C ALA A 433 7.78 -6.15 -8.27
N ASP A 434 6.73 -6.79 -8.80
CA ASP A 434 6.52 -7.04 -10.22
C ASP A 434 5.17 -6.52 -10.72
N LEU A 435 5.10 -6.05 -11.97
CA LEU A 435 3.87 -5.82 -12.72
C LEU A 435 3.19 -7.14 -13.07
N THR A 436 1.88 -7.14 -13.30
CA THR A 436 1.16 -8.33 -13.80
C THR A 436 1.61 -8.76 -15.20
N VAL A 437 2.08 -7.81 -16.01
CA VAL A 437 2.50 -8.04 -17.41
C VAL A 437 3.70 -7.16 -17.74
N ALA A 438 4.72 -7.76 -18.37
CA ALA A 438 5.89 -7.03 -18.87
C ALA A 438 5.49 -6.03 -19.94
N ARG A 439 5.83 -4.76 -19.75
CA ARG A 439 5.43 -3.67 -20.64
C ARG A 439 6.28 -2.42 -20.49
N ASP A 440 6.26 -1.60 -21.53
CA ASP A 440 6.88 -0.28 -21.58
C ASP A 440 5.84 0.78 -22.02
N GLN A 441 6.19 2.06 -22.00
CA GLN A 441 5.38 3.16 -22.55
C GLN A 441 4.01 3.33 -21.88
N PHE A 442 3.93 3.25 -20.59
CA PHE A 442 2.68 3.37 -19.83
C PHE A 442 2.71 4.53 -18.82
N GLY A 443 1.53 5.03 -18.49
CA GLY A 443 1.38 6.10 -17.51
C GLY A 443 1.26 5.56 -16.09
N GLY A 444 1.77 6.31 -15.11
CA GLY A 444 1.62 5.98 -13.70
C GLY A 444 1.25 7.19 -12.84
N THR A 445 0.48 6.95 -11.80
CA THR A 445 0.11 7.96 -10.78
C THR A 445 -0.23 7.28 -9.46
N SER A 446 -0.53 8.05 -8.42
CA SER A 446 -0.97 7.52 -7.13
C SER A 446 -1.92 8.47 -6.41
N ASP A 447 -2.52 7.98 -5.33
CA ASP A 447 -3.35 8.78 -4.41
C ASP A 447 -2.55 9.56 -3.35
N CYS A 448 -1.21 9.52 -3.42
CA CYS A 448 -0.32 10.10 -2.40
C CYS A 448 0.97 10.73 -2.97
N HIS A 449 1.00 11.03 -4.26
CA HIS A 449 2.14 11.71 -4.89
C HIS A 449 2.32 13.15 -4.37
N GLY A 450 3.48 13.74 -4.65
CA GLY A 450 3.88 15.06 -4.13
C GLY A 450 2.92 16.21 -4.42
N GLY A 451 2.18 16.16 -5.52
CA GLY A 451 1.17 17.17 -5.86
C GLY A 451 -0.04 17.23 -4.93
N LEU A 452 -0.27 16.20 -4.12
CA LEU A 452 -1.40 16.14 -3.19
C LEU A 452 -1.09 16.71 -1.80
N GLY A 453 0.17 17.07 -1.54
CA GLY A 453 0.60 17.50 -0.23
C GLY A 453 0.64 16.31 0.74
N GLY A 454 1.80 15.87 1.09
CA GLY A 454 1.95 14.72 1.94
C GLY A 454 1.58 14.98 3.39
N TYR A 455 0.63 14.23 3.89
CA TYR A 455 0.46 13.81 5.28
C TYR A 455 -0.02 12.38 5.27
#